data_ea637180eea71a3943511e39f4a28447
#
_entry.id   ea637180eea71a3943511e39f4a28447
#
_cell.length_a   1.000
_cell.length_b   1.000
_cell.length_c   1.000
_cell.angle_alpha   90.00
_cell.angle_beta   90.00
_cell.angle_gamma   90.00
#
_symmetry.space_group_name_H-M   'P 1'
#
loop_
_entity.id
_entity.type
_entity.pdbx_description
1 polymer ?
#
loop_
_entity_poly.entity_id
_entity_poly.type
_entity_poly.pdbx_seq_one_letter_code
_entity_poly.pdbx_strand_id
1 'polypeptide(L)'
;VAQAIEAKAGLQVVRRFDLGGNLAHEALIGGEIDIYVEYTGTGLLAILKEKPMADPQEVLRRVKSAYATRFNLEWTEPLGFNNTFAILVRGDDAKKLGLKTVSDAAKISSQWRAGFGQDFMSRADGYPGFSKAYGLHFEATREMDLSLTYRALAENQVDLIAGNSTDGLISRYGLFQLEDDRHYF
;
A
#
# COMPACT_ATOMS: atom_id res chain seq x y z
N VAL A 1 10.51 8.48 -11.30
CA VAL A 1 9.86 9.24 -12.39
C VAL A 1 10.52 10.61 -12.55
N ALA A 2 10.52 11.51 -11.53
CA ALA A 2 11.06 12.87 -11.63
C ALA A 2 12.49 12.92 -12.20
N GLN A 3 13.42 12.14 -11.62
CA GLN A 3 14.81 12.06 -12.10
C GLN A 3 14.91 11.59 -13.57
N ALA A 4 14.04 10.68 -13.99
CA ALA A 4 14.02 10.23 -15.38
C ALA A 4 13.51 11.32 -16.34
N ILE A 5 12.53 12.12 -15.93
CA ILE A 5 12.04 13.26 -16.70
C ILE A 5 13.15 14.30 -16.83
N GLU A 6 13.81 14.68 -15.73
CA GLU A 6 14.90 15.64 -15.73
C GLU A 6 16.06 15.19 -16.63
N ALA A 7 16.48 13.93 -16.49
CA ALA A 7 17.62 13.39 -17.23
C ALA A 7 17.35 13.18 -18.72
N LYS A 8 16.11 12.78 -19.10
CA LYS A 8 15.80 12.40 -20.48
C LYS A 8 15.06 13.45 -21.27
N ALA A 9 14.23 14.26 -20.61
CA ALA A 9 13.45 15.31 -21.27
C ALA A 9 14.02 16.72 -21.05
N GLY A 10 15.00 16.88 -20.15
CA GLY A 10 15.59 18.19 -19.84
C GLY A 10 14.62 19.15 -19.14
N LEU A 11 13.51 18.66 -18.63
CA LEU A 11 12.51 19.45 -17.92
C LEU A 11 12.89 19.57 -16.44
N GLN A 12 12.71 20.76 -15.86
CA GLN A 12 12.82 20.93 -14.42
C GLN A 12 11.56 20.38 -13.73
N VAL A 13 11.73 19.51 -12.72
CA VAL A 13 10.62 18.91 -11.98
C VAL A 13 10.54 19.47 -10.57
N VAL A 14 9.44 20.14 -10.24
CA VAL A 14 9.12 20.55 -8.88
C VAL A 14 8.45 19.38 -8.17
N ARG A 15 9.08 18.88 -7.09
CA ARG A 15 8.57 17.73 -6.33
C ARG A 15 7.65 18.20 -5.22
N ARG A 16 6.45 17.64 -5.16
CA ARG A 16 5.49 17.77 -4.06
C ARG A 16 5.43 16.46 -3.31
N PHE A 17 5.77 16.47 -2.03
CA PHE A 17 5.76 15.31 -1.15
C PHE A 17 4.56 15.37 -0.20
N ASP A 18 4.32 14.29 0.54
CA ASP A 18 3.31 14.17 1.60
C ASP A 18 1.85 14.37 1.14
N LEU A 19 1.58 14.04 -0.13
CA LEU A 19 0.24 13.98 -0.69
C LEU A 19 -0.31 12.54 -0.56
N GLY A 20 -0.66 12.13 0.66
CA GLY A 20 -1.21 10.81 0.93
C GLY A 20 -2.68 10.66 0.51
N GLY A 21 -3.15 9.41 0.41
CA GLY A 21 -4.52 9.09 0.06
C GLY A 21 -4.96 9.69 -1.28
N ASN A 22 -6.12 10.34 -1.29
CA ASN A 22 -6.67 10.95 -2.50
C ASN A 22 -6.14 12.36 -2.80
N LEU A 23 -5.28 12.92 -1.94
CA LEU A 23 -4.81 14.31 -2.08
C LEU A 23 -4.02 14.53 -3.38
N ALA A 24 -3.21 13.55 -3.81
CA ALA A 24 -2.49 13.65 -5.07
C ALA A 24 -3.45 13.69 -6.27
N HIS A 25 -4.53 12.90 -6.23
CA HIS A 25 -5.57 12.90 -7.26
C HIS A 25 -6.32 14.24 -7.31
N GLU A 26 -6.72 14.77 -6.16
CA GLU A 26 -7.39 16.09 -6.07
C GLU A 26 -6.47 17.22 -6.58
N ALA A 27 -5.19 17.20 -6.20
CA ALA A 27 -4.21 18.18 -6.68
C ALA A 27 -4.02 18.12 -8.21
N LEU A 28 -4.05 16.92 -8.81
CA LEU A 28 -3.97 16.76 -10.25
C LEU A 28 -5.23 17.29 -10.96
N ILE A 29 -6.42 16.98 -10.45
CA ILE A 29 -7.68 17.52 -10.97
C ILE A 29 -7.72 19.06 -10.84
N GLY A 30 -7.25 19.58 -9.72
CA GLY A 30 -7.16 21.02 -9.44
C GLY A 30 -6.09 21.77 -10.25
N GLY A 31 -5.24 21.05 -11.00
CA GLY A 31 -4.13 21.63 -11.76
C GLY A 31 -2.99 22.14 -10.88
N GLU A 32 -2.89 21.70 -9.64
CA GLU A 32 -1.81 22.06 -8.72
C GLU A 32 -0.53 21.25 -8.99
N ILE A 33 -0.68 20.08 -9.60
CA ILE A 33 0.40 19.23 -10.11
C ILE A 33 0.06 18.74 -11.52
N ASP A 34 1.09 18.35 -12.28
CA ASP A 34 0.94 17.90 -13.68
C ASP A 34 0.96 16.37 -13.80
N ILE A 35 1.54 15.67 -12.83
CA ILE A 35 1.70 14.20 -12.86
C ILE A 35 1.91 13.65 -11.45
N TYR A 36 1.37 12.49 -11.20
CA TYR A 36 1.74 11.65 -10.04
C TYR A 36 1.75 10.17 -10.42
N VAL A 37 2.35 9.34 -9.57
CA VAL A 37 2.40 7.89 -9.75
C VAL A 37 1.27 7.26 -8.95
N GLU A 38 0.46 6.43 -9.61
CA GLU A 38 -0.68 5.76 -8.98
C GLU A 38 -0.75 4.29 -9.39
N TYR A 39 -1.40 3.49 -8.59
CA TYR A 39 -1.68 2.09 -8.86
C TYR A 39 -3.09 1.91 -9.40
N THR A 40 -3.23 1.05 -10.39
CA THR A 40 -4.55 0.78 -11.03
C THR A 40 -5.58 0.29 -10.02
N GLY A 41 -5.17 -0.52 -9.05
CA GLY A 41 -6.03 -0.96 -7.93
C GLY A 41 -6.54 0.20 -7.09
N THR A 42 -5.68 1.16 -6.72
CA THR A 42 -6.08 2.37 -6.01
C THR A 42 -7.04 3.21 -6.85
N GLY A 43 -6.70 3.41 -8.13
CA GLY A 43 -7.57 4.13 -9.07
C GLY A 43 -8.97 3.51 -9.16
N LEU A 44 -9.06 2.19 -9.22
CA LEU A 44 -10.35 1.48 -9.30
C LEU A 44 -11.13 1.55 -7.98
N LEU A 45 -10.50 1.16 -6.87
CA LEU A 45 -11.20 0.91 -5.61
C LEU A 45 -11.39 2.18 -4.78
N ALA A 46 -10.34 3.02 -4.66
CA ALA A 46 -10.38 4.18 -3.79
C ALA A 46 -10.93 5.43 -4.49
N ILE A 47 -10.57 5.66 -5.76
CA ILE A 47 -10.98 6.85 -6.51
C ILE A 47 -12.32 6.64 -7.22
N LEU A 48 -12.40 5.60 -8.05
CA LEU A 48 -13.63 5.30 -8.82
C LEU A 48 -14.71 4.64 -7.96
N LYS A 49 -14.33 4.06 -6.81
CA LYS A 49 -15.22 3.33 -5.88
C LYS A 49 -15.96 2.18 -6.56
N GLU A 50 -15.27 1.51 -7.48
CA GLU A 50 -15.81 0.36 -8.21
C GLU A 50 -15.46 -0.96 -7.50
N LYS A 51 -16.10 -2.05 -7.92
CA LYS A 51 -15.86 -3.38 -7.35
C LYS A 51 -14.49 -3.92 -7.80
N PRO A 52 -13.84 -4.76 -6.99
CA PRO A 52 -12.63 -5.46 -7.39
C PRO A 52 -12.82 -6.25 -8.69
N MET A 53 -11.78 -6.28 -9.51
CA MET A 53 -11.70 -7.06 -10.74
C MET A 53 -10.43 -7.90 -10.70
N ALA A 54 -10.50 -9.16 -11.13
CA ALA A 54 -9.40 -10.10 -11.03
C ALA A 54 -8.34 -9.95 -12.15
N ASP A 55 -8.76 -9.49 -13.34
CA ASP A 55 -7.84 -9.32 -14.48
C ASP A 55 -7.16 -7.95 -14.45
N PRO A 56 -5.83 -7.87 -14.24
CA PRO A 56 -5.10 -6.60 -14.22
C PRO A 56 -5.21 -5.79 -15.52
N GLN A 57 -5.33 -6.46 -16.67
CA GLN A 57 -5.48 -5.79 -17.96
C GLN A 57 -6.86 -5.13 -18.08
N GLU A 58 -7.89 -5.78 -17.56
CA GLU A 58 -9.23 -5.23 -17.52
C GLU A 58 -9.30 -4.06 -16.56
N VAL A 59 -8.66 -4.16 -15.38
CA VAL A 59 -8.53 -3.04 -14.43
C VAL A 59 -7.87 -1.84 -15.10
N LEU A 60 -6.75 -2.04 -15.79
CA LEU A 60 -6.04 -0.95 -16.49
C LEU A 60 -6.95 -0.28 -17.55
N ARG A 61 -7.61 -1.07 -18.40
CA ARG A 61 -8.53 -0.53 -19.41
C ARG A 61 -9.66 0.27 -18.77
N ARG A 62 -10.24 -0.26 -17.70
CA ARG A 62 -11.35 0.38 -16.97
C ARG A 62 -10.94 1.72 -16.37
N VAL A 63 -9.80 1.75 -15.70
CA VAL A 63 -9.25 2.95 -15.07
C VAL A 63 -8.90 4.00 -16.13
N LYS A 64 -8.18 3.63 -17.19
CA LYS A 64 -7.87 4.54 -18.32
C LYS A 64 -9.14 5.20 -18.87
N SER A 65 -10.14 4.40 -19.21
CA SER A 65 -11.39 4.91 -19.78
C SER A 65 -12.17 5.82 -18.83
N ALA A 66 -12.29 5.42 -17.57
CA ALA A 66 -13.04 6.17 -16.58
C ALA A 66 -12.36 7.51 -16.23
N TYR A 67 -11.03 7.52 -16.10
CA TYR A 67 -10.27 8.75 -15.80
C TYR A 67 -10.31 9.75 -16.95
N ALA A 68 -10.19 9.29 -18.20
CA ALA A 68 -10.33 10.15 -19.36
C ALA A 68 -11.72 10.78 -19.42
N THR A 69 -12.77 9.99 -19.15
CA THR A 69 -14.16 10.46 -19.28
C THR A 69 -14.60 11.33 -18.10
N ARG A 70 -14.24 10.97 -16.87
CA ARG A 70 -14.75 11.64 -15.66
C ARG A 70 -13.89 12.82 -15.23
N PHE A 71 -12.58 12.74 -15.44
CA PHE A 71 -11.62 13.69 -14.86
C PHE A 71 -10.79 14.41 -15.93
N ASN A 72 -10.90 14.01 -17.21
CA ASN A 72 -10.02 14.50 -18.30
C ASN A 72 -8.53 14.23 -17.99
N LEU A 73 -8.23 13.09 -17.38
CA LEU A 73 -6.88 12.63 -17.01
C LEU A 73 -6.47 11.43 -17.84
N GLU A 74 -5.21 11.37 -18.21
CA GLU A 74 -4.63 10.27 -18.97
C GLU A 74 -3.74 9.39 -18.08
N TRP A 75 -3.88 8.06 -18.21
CA TRP A 75 -2.97 7.08 -17.64
C TRP A 75 -1.95 6.67 -18.69
N THR A 76 -0.67 6.72 -18.33
CA THR A 76 0.42 6.20 -19.18
C THR A 76 0.37 4.68 -19.27
N GLU A 77 1.32 4.08 -20.01
CA GLU A 77 1.57 2.65 -19.90
C GLU A 77 2.17 2.29 -18.53
N PRO A 78 1.94 1.04 -18.04
CA PRO A 78 2.46 0.58 -16.76
C PRO A 78 3.98 0.71 -16.66
N LEU A 79 4.48 1.04 -15.46
CA LEU A 79 5.91 1.16 -15.19
C LEU A 79 6.63 -0.20 -15.09
N GLY A 80 5.91 -1.32 -15.19
CA GLY A 80 6.48 -2.66 -15.26
C GLY A 80 6.75 -3.32 -13.92
N PHE A 81 6.19 -2.81 -12.81
CA PHE A 81 6.24 -3.46 -11.49
C PHE A 81 4.88 -3.45 -10.82
N ASN A 82 4.70 -4.35 -9.87
CA ASN A 82 3.53 -4.40 -8.99
C ASN A 82 3.95 -4.12 -7.55
N ASN A 83 3.11 -3.41 -6.81
CA ASN A 83 3.28 -3.17 -5.38
C ASN A 83 1.94 -3.34 -4.69
N THR A 84 1.91 -4.22 -3.70
CA THR A 84 0.73 -4.49 -2.87
C THR A 84 1.04 -4.16 -1.42
N PHE A 85 0.02 -4.15 -0.59
CA PHE A 85 0.26 -4.17 0.85
C PHE A 85 1.04 -5.44 1.23
N ALA A 86 2.07 -5.26 2.05
CA ALA A 86 2.88 -6.33 2.60
C ALA A 86 2.65 -6.42 4.11
N ILE A 87 2.17 -7.56 4.60
CA ILE A 87 2.01 -7.79 6.02
C ILE A 87 3.33 -8.31 6.57
N LEU A 88 3.93 -7.54 7.46
CA LEU A 88 5.31 -7.70 7.89
C LEU A 88 5.41 -7.97 9.39
N VAL A 89 6.28 -8.87 9.74
CA VAL A 89 6.70 -9.18 11.11
C VAL A 89 8.23 -9.17 11.18
N ARG A 90 8.82 -9.18 12.38
CA ARG A 90 10.28 -9.36 12.51
C ARG A 90 10.69 -10.74 12.03
N GLY A 91 11.79 -10.84 11.28
CA GLY A 91 12.27 -12.11 10.72
C GLY A 91 12.60 -13.14 11.81
N ASP A 92 13.14 -12.72 12.95
CA ASP A 92 13.43 -13.60 14.07
C ASP A 92 12.17 -14.13 14.74
N ASP A 93 11.12 -13.32 14.86
CA ASP A 93 9.83 -13.78 15.39
C ASP A 93 9.16 -14.74 14.43
N ALA A 94 9.21 -14.48 13.13
CA ALA A 94 8.69 -15.40 12.12
C ALA A 94 9.35 -16.79 12.26
N LYS A 95 10.67 -16.86 12.39
CA LYS A 95 11.42 -18.11 12.60
C LYS A 95 11.04 -18.78 13.92
N LYS A 96 11.07 -18.02 15.02
CA LYS A 96 10.81 -18.52 16.37
C LYS A 96 9.40 -19.09 16.52
N LEU A 97 8.41 -18.44 15.92
CA LEU A 97 7.00 -18.79 16.02
C LEU A 97 6.52 -19.67 14.85
N GLY A 98 7.39 -19.95 13.86
CA GLY A 98 7.06 -20.75 12.69
C GLY A 98 6.04 -20.12 11.75
N LEU A 99 6.00 -18.78 11.69
CA LEU A 99 5.04 -18.05 10.89
C LEU A 99 5.44 -18.05 9.42
N LYS A 100 4.48 -18.31 8.55
CA LYS A 100 4.64 -18.24 7.10
C LYS A 100 3.57 -17.39 6.45
N THR A 101 2.33 -17.50 6.92
CA THR A 101 1.16 -16.89 6.31
C THR A 101 0.48 -15.89 7.25
N VAL A 102 -0.37 -15.04 6.68
CA VAL A 102 -1.23 -14.15 7.47
C VAL A 102 -2.18 -14.96 8.37
N SER A 103 -2.66 -16.11 7.89
CA SER A 103 -3.50 -17.01 8.70
C SER A 103 -2.76 -17.58 9.91
N ASP A 104 -1.42 -17.75 9.84
CA ASP A 104 -0.64 -18.16 11.03
C ASP A 104 -0.57 -17.03 12.06
N ALA A 105 -0.31 -15.81 11.62
CA ALA A 105 -0.31 -14.65 12.49
C ALA A 105 -1.68 -14.41 13.14
N ALA A 106 -2.77 -14.66 12.42
CA ALA A 106 -4.13 -14.49 12.93
C ALA A 106 -4.41 -15.33 14.19
N LYS A 107 -3.83 -16.53 14.28
CA LYS A 107 -4.00 -17.43 15.43
C LYS A 107 -3.48 -16.86 16.76
N ILE A 108 -2.53 -15.95 16.69
CA ILE A 108 -1.85 -15.37 17.85
C ILE A 108 -2.00 -13.84 17.92
N SER A 109 -2.70 -13.23 16.99
CA SER A 109 -2.83 -11.77 16.84
C SER A 109 -3.41 -11.08 18.07
N SER A 110 -4.22 -11.77 18.88
CA SER A 110 -4.82 -11.21 20.10
C SER A 110 -3.81 -10.83 21.20
N GLN A 111 -2.57 -11.28 21.08
CA GLN A 111 -1.47 -10.96 21.99
C GLN A 111 -0.52 -9.90 21.37
N TRP A 112 -0.82 -9.40 20.19
CA TRP A 112 0.05 -8.54 19.42
C TRP A 112 -0.47 -7.11 19.31
N ARG A 113 0.46 -6.19 19.23
CA ARG A 113 0.23 -4.79 18.90
C ARG A 113 0.51 -4.60 17.40
N ALA A 114 -0.40 -3.97 16.70
CA ALA A 114 -0.22 -3.67 15.29
C ALA A 114 0.00 -2.17 15.06
N GLY A 115 0.84 -1.82 14.06
CA GLY A 115 1.10 -0.45 13.64
C GLY A 115 0.80 -0.29 12.16
N PHE A 116 -0.07 0.68 11.81
CA PHE A 116 -0.50 0.86 10.44
C PHE A 116 -0.45 2.32 10.00
N GLY A 117 -0.16 2.54 8.73
CA GLY A 117 -0.28 3.85 8.10
C GLY A 117 -1.74 4.26 7.93
N GLN A 118 -1.99 5.57 7.82
CA GLN A 118 -3.32 6.17 7.70
C GLN A 118 -4.12 5.56 6.54
N ASP A 119 -3.49 5.39 5.36
CA ASP A 119 -4.15 4.83 4.19
C ASP A 119 -4.67 3.42 4.46
N PHE A 120 -3.84 2.57 5.09
CA PHE A 120 -4.25 1.21 5.43
C PHE A 120 -5.36 1.18 6.47
N MET A 121 -5.36 2.10 7.43
CA MET A 121 -6.39 2.19 8.47
C MET A 121 -7.74 2.67 7.93
N SER A 122 -7.73 3.63 6.98
CA SER A 122 -8.94 4.32 6.53
C SER A 122 -9.65 3.66 5.33
N ARG A 123 -8.91 2.94 4.49
CA ARG A 123 -9.45 2.32 3.28
C ARG A 123 -10.30 1.08 3.61
N ALA A 124 -11.41 0.92 2.90
CA ALA A 124 -12.27 -0.27 3.06
C ALA A 124 -11.55 -1.58 2.68
N ASP A 125 -10.64 -1.53 1.70
CA ASP A 125 -9.76 -2.63 1.27
C ASP A 125 -8.45 -2.71 2.08
N GLY A 126 -8.26 -1.84 3.07
CA GLY A 126 -7.18 -1.88 4.05
C GLY A 126 -7.56 -2.66 5.31
N TYR A 127 -7.18 -2.13 6.50
CA TYR A 127 -7.37 -2.81 7.78
C TYR A 127 -8.80 -3.29 8.07
N PRO A 128 -9.87 -2.49 7.82
CA PRO A 128 -11.24 -2.92 8.13
C PRO A 128 -11.67 -4.19 7.39
N GLY A 129 -11.38 -4.29 6.09
CA GLY A 129 -11.69 -5.47 5.30
C GLY A 129 -10.71 -6.62 5.55
N PHE A 130 -9.43 -6.30 5.65
CA PHE A 130 -8.36 -7.27 5.90
C PHE A 130 -8.52 -7.99 7.25
N SER A 131 -8.76 -7.24 8.33
CA SER A 131 -8.96 -7.83 9.66
C SER A 131 -10.17 -8.76 9.69
N LYS A 132 -11.25 -8.40 9.01
CA LYS A 132 -12.44 -9.24 8.87
C LYS A 132 -12.15 -10.50 8.06
N ALA A 133 -11.42 -10.38 6.93
CA ALA A 133 -11.10 -11.50 6.05
C ALA A 133 -10.25 -12.56 6.74
N TYR A 134 -9.31 -12.14 7.59
CA TYR A 134 -8.39 -13.04 8.30
C TYR A 134 -8.79 -13.34 9.75
N GLY A 135 -9.80 -12.65 10.29
CA GLY A 135 -10.20 -12.80 11.70
C GLY A 135 -9.12 -12.25 12.65
N LEU A 136 -8.46 -11.17 12.26
CA LEU A 136 -7.41 -10.53 13.06
C LEU A 136 -8.02 -9.71 14.21
N HIS A 137 -7.52 -9.95 15.41
CA HIS A 137 -7.89 -9.20 16.62
C HIS A 137 -6.62 -8.86 17.38
N PHE A 138 -6.19 -7.61 17.33
CA PHE A 138 -4.97 -7.18 18.02
C PHE A 138 -5.27 -6.67 19.43
N GLU A 139 -4.32 -6.87 20.36
CA GLU A 139 -4.36 -6.27 21.70
C GLU A 139 -4.46 -4.74 21.60
N ALA A 140 -3.69 -4.15 20.68
CA ALA A 140 -3.73 -2.73 20.37
C ALA A 140 -3.43 -2.49 18.89
N THR A 141 -4.10 -1.52 18.32
CA THR A 141 -3.82 -1.02 16.96
C THR A 141 -3.45 0.45 17.04
N ARG A 142 -2.32 0.83 16.44
CA ARG A 142 -1.82 2.20 16.41
C ARG A 142 -1.73 2.71 14.98
N GLU A 143 -2.31 3.87 14.75
CA GLU A 143 -2.10 4.63 13.52
C GLU A 143 -0.84 5.48 13.67
N MET A 144 0.03 5.47 12.68
CA MET A 144 1.26 6.24 12.64
C MET A 144 1.70 6.51 11.21
N ASP A 145 2.65 7.42 11.02
CA ASP A 145 3.26 7.63 9.72
C ASP A 145 3.86 6.31 9.18
N LEU A 146 3.67 6.03 7.87
CA LEU A 146 4.14 4.79 7.26
C LEU A 146 5.65 4.58 7.43
N SER A 147 6.45 5.64 7.36
CA SER A 147 7.90 5.56 7.54
C SER A 147 8.29 5.15 8.98
N LEU A 148 7.45 5.49 9.95
CA LEU A 148 7.66 5.13 11.35
C LEU A 148 7.24 3.68 11.67
N THR A 149 6.30 3.09 10.92
CA THR A 149 5.83 1.72 11.19
C THR A 149 6.97 0.70 11.13
N TYR A 150 7.84 0.80 10.13
CA TYR A 150 8.99 -0.10 9.96
C TYR A 150 9.96 -0.04 11.14
N ARG A 151 10.24 1.17 11.60
CA ARG A 151 11.09 1.38 12.76
C ARG A 151 10.44 0.87 14.04
N ALA A 152 9.17 1.16 14.24
CA ALA A 152 8.40 0.68 15.40
C ALA A 152 8.38 -0.86 15.47
N LEU A 153 8.29 -1.55 14.32
CA LEU A 153 8.40 -3.00 14.25
C LEU A 153 9.81 -3.48 14.61
N ALA A 154 10.84 -2.87 14.03
CA ALA A 154 12.24 -3.24 14.31
C ALA A 154 12.63 -3.02 15.79
N GLU A 155 12.08 -1.97 16.42
CA GLU A 155 12.33 -1.61 17.83
C GLU A 155 11.37 -2.31 18.83
N ASN A 156 10.62 -3.32 18.43
CA ASN A 156 9.65 -4.05 19.28
C ASN A 156 8.52 -3.19 19.88
N GLN A 157 8.20 -2.05 19.28
CA GLN A 157 7.10 -1.21 19.73
C GLN A 157 5.75 -1.74 19.24
N VAL A 158 5.76 -2.45 18.12
CA VAL A 158 4.64 -3.22 17.55
C VAL A 158 5.13 -4.58 17.08
N ASP A 159 4.23 -5.50 16.79
CA ASP A 159 4.53 -6.88 16.48
C ASP A 159 4.20 -7.24 15.03
N LEU A 160 3.33 -6.45 14.39
CA LEU A 160 2.94 -6.58 12.99
C LEU A 160 2.65 -5.19 12.40
N ILE A 161 3.02 -5.02 11.12
CA ILE A 161 2.71 -3.81 10.34
C ILE A 161 2.18 -4.17 8.95
N ALA A 162 1.53 -3.21 8.30
CA ALA A 162 1.31 -3.22 6.86
C ALA A 162 2.28 -2.21 6.22
N GLY A 163 3.12 -2.71 5.33
CA GLY A 163 4.05 -1.91 4.52
C GLY A 163 3.76 -2.09 3.04
N ASN A 164 4.73 -1.73 2.20
CA ASN A 164 4.68 -1.92 0.76
C ASN A 164 5.62 -3.06 0.34
N SER A 165 5.16 -3.96 -0.53
CA SER A 165 5.91 -5.17 -0.93
C SER A 165 7.24 -4.87 -1.64
N THR A 166 7.40 -3.66 -2.19
CA THR A 166 8.63 -3.22 -2.88
C THR A 166 9.54 -2.34 -2.02
N ASP A 167 9.22 -2.16 -0.73
CA ASP A 167 9.97 -1.26 0.14
C ASP A 167 11.32 -1.89 0.57
N GLY A 168 12.41 -1.17 0.32
CA GLY A 168 13.76 -1.59 0.72
C GLY A 168 13.97 -1.70 2.23
N LEU A 169 13.10 -1.09 3.05
CA LEU A 169 13.14 -1.19 4.51
C LEU A 169 12.86 -2.61 4.99
N ILE A 170 12.14 -3.43 4.22
CA ILE A 170 11.92 -4.85 4.52
C ILE A 170 13.27 -5.56 4.68
N SER A 171 14.13 -5.44 3.68
CA SER A 171 15.46 -6.05 3.70
C SER A 171 16.36 -5.38 4.74
N ARG A 172 16.33 -4.05 4.83
CA ARG A 172 17.17 -3.27 5.75
C ARG A 172 16.97 -3.65 7.22
N TYR A 173 15.74 -3.91 7.63
CA TYR A 173 15.39 -4.28 9.00
C TYR A 173 15.25 -5.78 9.22
N GLY A 174 15.56 -6.62 8.22
CA GLY A 174 15.44 -8.07 8.33
C GLY A 174 14.01 -8.52 8.61
N LEU A 175 13.02 -7.83 8.03
CA LEU A 175 11.62 -8.16 8.22
C LEU A 175 11.22 -9.34 7.34
N PHE A 176 10.19 -10.05 7.78
CA PHE A 176 9.60 -11.17 7.05
C PHE A 176 8.21 -10.77 6.56
N GLN A 177 7.97 -10.92 5.26
CA GLN A 177 6.67 -10.73 4.66
C GLN A 177 5.88 -12.04 4.77
N LEU A 178 4.74 -11.97 5.44
CA LEU A 178 3.80 -13.07 5.50
C LEU A 178 3.10 -13.25 4.15
N GLU A 179 2.91 -14.50 3.75
CA GLU A 179 2.13 -14.84 2.56
C GLU A 179 0.65 -14.49 2.78
N ASP A 180 0.05 -13.80 1.82
CA ASP A 180 -1.38 -13.54 1.76
C ASP A 180 -2.10 -14.80 1.24
N ASP A 181 -2.24 -15.82 2.10
CA ASP A 181 -2.74 -17.14 1.76
C ASP A 181 -4.25 -17.19 1.42
N ARG A 182 -4.95 -16.07 1.56
CA ARG A 182 -6.33 -15.90 1.11
C ARG A 182 -6.47 -15.00 -0.12
N HIS A 183 -5.35 -14.52 -0.66
CA HIS A 183 -5.33 -13.63 -1.82
C HIS A 183 -6.26 -12.42 -1.66
N TYR A 184 -6.14 -11.76 -0.52
CA TYR A 184 -6.97 -10.60 -0.20
C TYR A 184 -6.54 -9.34 -0.97
N PHE A 185 -5.23 -9.20 -1.22
CA PHE A 185 -4.64 -8.07 -1.94
C PHE A 185 -4.31 -8.38 -3.40
#